data_69fde03658d23f8850c5905b2694e874
#
_entry.id   69fde03658d23f8850c5905b2694e874
#
_cell.length_a   1.000
_cell.length_b   1.000
_cell.length_c   1.000
_cell.angle_alpha   90.00
_cell.angle_beta   90.00
_cell.angle_gamma   90.00
#
_symmetry.space_group_name_H-M   'P 1'
#
loop_
_entity.id
_entity.type
_entity.pdbx_description
1 polymer ?
#
loop_
_entity_poly.entity_id
_entity_poly.type
_entity_poly.pdbx_seq_one_letter_code
_entity_poly.pdbx_strand_id
1 'polypeptide(L)' 'MSLTPEQKTAVSSWVAAGDNLSAVQKKLIEQFKVSLTYRDVRFLVDDLNLELKD' A
#
# COMPACT_ATOMS: atom_id res chain seq x y z
N MET A 1 -1.12 -12.36 4.15
CA MET A 1 -0.55 -11.45 5.16
C MET A 1 -1.48 -10.26 5.33
N SER A 2 -1.85 -9.95 6.54
CA SER A 2 -2.80 -8.85 6.78
C SER A 2 -2.06 -7.63 7.31
N LEU A 3 -2.53 -6.46 6.89
CA LEU A 3 -1.98 -5.20 7.37
C LEU A 3 -2.58 -4.84 8.72
N THR A 4 -1.78 -4.12 9.50
CA THR A 4 -2.32 -3.50 10.72
C THR A 4 -3.28 -2.38 10.32
N PRO A 5 -4.19 -1.97 11.23
CA PRO A 5 -5.09 -0.84 10.92
C PRO A 5 -4.34 0.43 10.53
N GLU A 6 -3.19 0.69 11.15
CA GLU A 6 -2.37 1.85 10.80
C GLU A 6 -1.84 1.75 9.38
N GLN A 7 -1.37 0.57 8.98
CA GLN A 7 -0.86 0.36 7.64
C GLN A 7 -1.97 0.50 6.60
N LYS A 8 -3.14 -0.03 6.90
CA LYS A 8 -4.30 0.09 6.01
C LYS A 8 -4.68 1.56 5.80
N THR A 9 -4.73 2.32 6.88
CA THR A 9 -5.04 3.74 6.80
C THR A 9 -3.99 4.50 6.00
N ALA A 10 -2.72 4.18 6.20
CA ALA A 10 -1.62 4.82 5.47
C ALA A 10 -1.73 4.51 3.97
N VAL A 11 -1.91 3.25 3.61
CA VAL A 11 -2.01 2.84 2.21
C VAL A 11 -3.21 3.52 1.55
N SER A 12 -4.35 3.51 2.23
CA SER A 12 -5.56 4.16 1.72
C SER A 12 -5.33 5.65 1.46
N SER A 13 -4.66 6.31 2.39
CA SER A 13 -4.34 7.73 2.25
C SER A 13 -3.41 7.99 1.07
N TRP A 14 -2.39 7.16 0.90
CA TRP A 14 -1.45 7.31 -0.21
C TRP A 14 -2.12 7.10 -1.56
N VAL A 15 -2.97 6.08 -1.67
CA VAL A 15 -3.69 5.81 -2.91
C VAL A 15 -4.66 6.95 -3.22
N ALA A 16 -5.32 7.47 -2.21
CA ALA A 16 -6.23 8.61 -2.38
C ALA A 16 -5.47 9.87 -2.83
N ALA A 17 -4.20 9.99 -2.44
CA ALA A 17 -3.36 11.11 -2.86
C ALA A 17 -2.83 10.95 -4.28
N GLY A 18 -3.05 9.79 -4.90
CA GLY A 18 -2.63 9.54 -6.28
C GLY A 18 -1.35 8.72 -6.39
N ASP A 19 -0.90 8.11 -5.31
CA ASP A 19 0.31 7.28 -5.35
C ASP A 19 0.04 5.98 -6.12
N ASN A 20 1.03 5.55 -6.89
CA ASN A 20 0.94 4.27 -7.59
C ASN A 20 1.49 3.15 -6.70
N LEU A 21 1.43 1.90 -7.20
CA LEU A 21 1.88 0.75 -6.43
C LEU A 21 3.34 0.84 -6.03
N SER A 22 4.19 1.33 -6.93
CA SER A 22 5.61 1.46 -6.63
C SER A 22 5.84 2.44 -5.48
N ALA A 23 5.14 3.55 -5.48
CA ALA A 23 5.25 4.55 -4.43
C ALA A 23 4.74 3.98 -3.10
N VAL A 24 3.61 3.27 -3.12
CA VAL A 24 3.05 2.64 -1.92
C VAL A 24 4.03 1.61 -1.36
N GLN A 25 4.60 0.77 -2.23
CA GLN A 25 5.58 -0.22 -1.81
C GLN A 25 6.77 0.44 -1.12
N LYS A 26 7.32 1.47 -1.74
CA LYS A 26 8.48 2.16 -1.20
C LYS A 26 8.17 2.79 0.16
N LYS A 27 7.01 3.42 0.28
CA LYS A 27 6.62 4.05 1.54
C LYS A 27 6.41 3.04 2.64
N LEU A 28 5.79 1.90 2.33
CA LEU A 28 5.61 0.84 3.31
C LEU A 28 6.94 0.33 3.83
N ILE A 29 7.89 0.10 2.93
CA ILE A 29 9.21 -0.39 3.31
C ILE A 29 9.93 0.64 4.18
N GLU A 30 9.84 1.92 3.84
CA GLU A 30 10.54 2.97 4.57
C GLU A 30 9.89 3.30 5.91
N GLN A 31 8.57 3.41 5.94
CA GLN A 31 7.87 3.87 7.14
C GLN A 31 7.56 2.77 8.13
N PHE A 32 7.23 1.60 7.65
CA PHE A 32 6.89 0.47 8.52
C PHE A 32 7.96 -0.61 8.52
N LYS A 33 9.02 -0.43 7.73
CA LYS A 33 10.15 -1.36 7.65
C LYS A 33 9.70 -2.80 7.40
N VAL A 34 8.72 -2.95 6.52
CA VAL A 34 8.23 -4.25 6.13
C VAL A 34 8.82 -4.62 4.78
N SER A 35 9.11 -5.90 4.60
CA SER A 35 9.67 -6.39 3.34
C SER A 35 8.53 -6.92 2.48
N LEU A 36 8.15 -6.17 1.46
CA LEU A 36 7.05 -6.50 0.57
C LEU A 36 7.51 -6.47 -0.88
N THR A 37 6.99 -7.42 -1.66
CA THR A 37 7.19 -7.38 -3.10
C THR A 37 6.10 -6.53 -3.74
N TYR A 38 6.31 -6.16 -5.00
CA TYR A 38 5.32 -5.41 -5.76
C TYR A 38 3.98 -6.17 -5.83
N ARG A 39 4.06 -7.47 -5.98
CA ARG A 39 2.87 -8.33 -6.02
C ARG A 39 2.11 -8.29 -4.70
N ASP A 40 2.84 -8.32 -3.59
CA ASP A 40 2.22 -8.24 -2.27
C ASP A 40 1.46 -6.94 -2.09
N VAL A 41 2.05 -5.83 -2.52
CA VAL A 41 1.43 -4.51 -2.42
C VAL A 41 0.16 -4.47 -3.27
N ARG A 42 0.23 -5.01 -4.48
CA ARG A 42 -0.93 -5.07 -5.35
C ARG A 42 -2.07 -5.87 -4.72
N PHE A 43 -1.72 -6.97 -4.08
CA PHE A 43 -2.69 -7.81 -3.38
C PHE A 43 -3.37 -7.06 -2.24
N LEU A 44 -2.58 -6.31 -1.49
CA LEU A 44 -3.10 -5.53 -0.36
C LEU A 44 -4.05 -4.43 -0.83
N VAL A 45 -3.69 -3.74 -1.91
CA VAL A 45 -4.52 -2.68 -2.47
C VAL A 45 -5.83 -3.27 -3.00
N ASP A 46 -5.76 -4.42 -3.65
CA ASP A 46 -6.93 -5.13 -4.14
C ASP A 46 -7.84 -5.54 -2.98
N ASP A 47 -7.25 -6.06 -1.93
CA ASP A 47 -7.98 -6.51 -0.74
C ASP A 47 -8.70 -5.35 -0.04
N LEU A 48 -8.10 -4.17 -0.06
CA LEU A 48 -8.68 -2.96 0.50
C LEU A 48 -9.70 -2.31 -0.43
N ASN A 49 -9.87 -2.85 -1.62
CA ASN A 49 -10.81 -2.34 -2.62
C ASN A 49 -10.53 -0.89 -3.01
N LEU A 50 -9.26 -0.55 -3.10
CA LEU A 50 -8.83 0.80 -3.44
C LEU A 50 -8.67 0.95 -4.94
N GLU A 51 -9.02 2.13 -5.45
CA GLU A 51 -8.82 2.46 -6.86
C GLU A 51 -7.45 3.09 -7.05
N LEU A 52 -6.68 2.50 -7.96
CA LEU A 52 -5.37 3.04 -8.33
C LEU A 52 -5.54 4.04 -9.44
N LYS A 53 -4.86 5.16 -9.30
CA LYS A 53 -4.84 6.21 -10.32
C LYS A 53 -3.52 6.15 -11.08
N ASP A 54 -3.44 5.19 -11.96
CA ASP A 54 -2.27 5.07 -12.81
C ASP A 54 -2.39 5.92 -14.05
#